data_a5c5e1199cc7fcd1a05f056baa053603
#
_entry.id   a5c5e1199cc7fcd1a05f056baa053603
#
_cell.length_a   1.000
_cell.length_b   1.000
_cell.length_c   1.000
_cell.angle_alpha   90.00
_cell.angle_beta   90.00
_cell.angle_gamma   90.00
#
_symmetry.space_group_name_H-M   'P 1'
#
loop_
_entity.id
_entity.type
_entity.pdbx_description
1 polymer ?
#
loop_
_entity_poly.entity_id
_entity_poly.type
_entity_poly.pdbx_seq_one_letter_code
_entity_poly.pdbx_strand_id
1 'polypeptide(L)'
;MRLHYYLGVILEDENEVQECFRIIQSEVLEATIKSLAYNEQAKIVTDHHTVRLPLRVNWGGGWSDTPPYCNEKGGTVLNAAILLNGEKPVEVTLERIPEQKVVFDSRDMDVHGEFDTIEPLQATGDPYDPFALQKACLLACGIIPREGHTLGEILERLGSGFVMHSEVTNVPKVPVLAPHLFFRQPV
;
A
#
# COMPACT_ATOMS: atom_id res chain seq x y z
N MET A 1 16.77 2.43 -17.78
CA MET A 1 16.95 1.75 -16.47
C MET A 1 18.36 1.26 -16.25
N ARG A 2 18.81 0.07 -16.78
CA ARG A 2 20.15 -0.48 -16.52
C ARG A 2 21.29 0.51 -16.82
N LEU A 3 21.21 1.26 -17.92
CA LEU A 3 22.23 2.23 -18.31
C LEU A 3 22.39 3.34 -17.23
N HIS A 4 21.30 3.91 -16.74
CA HIS A 4 21.32 4.92 -15.69
C HIS A 4 21.93 4.38 -14.39
N TYR A 5 21.61 3.15 -14.01
CA TYR A 5 22.19 2.53 -12.83
C TYR A 5 23.72 2.39 -12.94
N TYR A 6 24.21 1.83 -14.05
CA TYR A 6 25.66 1.66 -14.23
C TYR A 6 26.40 2.98 -14.41
N LEU A 7 25.80 3.96 -15.10
CA LEU A 7 26.38 5.30 -15.20
C LEU A 7 26.46 5.95 -13.81
N GLY A 8 25.41 5.88 -13.02
CA GLY A 8 25.38 6.43 -11.66
C GLY A 8 26.45 5.80 -10.76
N VAL A 9 26.62 4.47 -10.83
CA VAL A 9 27.66 3.77 -10.04
C VAL A 9 29.07 4.10 -10.52
N ILE A 10 29.32 4.14 -11.84
CA ILE A 10 30.66 4.39 -12.40
C ILE A 10 31.09 5.85 -12.24
N LEU A 11 30.14 6.77 -12.42
CA LEU A 11 30.40 8.21 -12.36
C LEU A 11 30.19 8.80 -10.95
N GLU A 12 29.78 8.00 -9.99
CA GLU A 12 29.37 8.42 -8.64
C GLU A 12 28.28 9.52 -8.69
N ASP A 13 27.39 9.43 -9.69
CA ASP A 13 26.29 10.37 -9.91
C ASP A 13 24.97 9.83 -9.35
N GLU A 14 24.57 10.39 -8.22
CA GLU A 14 23.35 10.00 -7.52
C GLU A 14 22.07 10.31 -8.33
N ASN A 15 22.09 11.33 -9.20
CA ASN A 15 20.94 11.66 -10.03
C ASN A 15 20.66 10.55 -11.08
N GLU A 16 21.71 9.96 -11.64
CA GLU A 16 21.57 8.84 -12.56
C GLU A 16 20.98 7.60 -11.84
N VAL A 17 21.39 7.34 -10.60
CA VAL A 17 20.82 6.28 -9.78
C VAL A 17 19.34 6.56 -9.48
N GLN A 18 18.98 7.78 -9.11
CA GLN A 18 17.60 8.18 -8.85
C GLN A 18 16.73 8.06 -10.12
N GLU A 19 17.24 8.46 -11.28
CA GLU A 19 16.53 8.31 -12.55
C GLU A 19 16.24 6.81 -12.88
N CYS A 20 17.18 5.92 -12.57
CA CYS A 20 16.94 4.49 -12.69
C CYS A 20 15.73 4.04 -11.85
N PHE A 21 15.66 4.46 -10.58
CA PHE A 21 14.55 4.09 -9.70
C PHE A 21 13.24 4.76 -10.13
N ARG A 22 13.27 6.00 -10.61
CA ARG A 22 12.10 6.69 -11.15
C ARG A 22 11.51 5.93 -12.35
N ILE A 23 12.33 5.45 -13.26
CA ILE A 23 11.89 4.65 -14.40
C ILE A 23 11.24 3.34 -13.93
N ILE A 24 11.85 2.64 -12.95
CA ILE A 24 11.28 1.41 -12.38
C ILE A 24 9.90 1.70 -11.78
N GLN A 25 9.79 2.75 -10.99
CA GLN A 25 8.54 3.14 -10.36
C GLN A 25 7.44 3.44 -11.39
N SER A 26 7.76 4.21 -12.44
CA SER A 26 6.78 4.53 -13.48
C SER A 26 6.30 3.30 -14.24
N GLU A 27 7.20 2.38 -14.60
CA GLU A 27 6.85 1.13 -15.28
C GLU A 27 5.97 0.20 -14.42
N VAL A 28 6.31 0.08 -13.12
CA VAL A 28 5.49 -0.70 -12.19
C VAL A 28 4.11 -0.09 -12.01
N LEU A 29 4.04 1.23 -11.85
CA LEU A 29 2.77 1.95 -11.75
C LEU A 29 1.94 1.77 -13.01
N GLU A 30 2.51 1.97 -14.20
CA GLU A 30 1.78 1.80 -15.47
C GLU A 30 1.25 0.37 -15.63
N ALA A 31 2.07 -0.63 -15.35
CA ALA A 31 1.65 -2.03 -15.44
C ALA A 31 0.49 -2.35 -14.47
N THR A 32 0.58 -1.84 -13.25
CA THR A 32 -0.47 -2.00 -12.24
C THR A 32 -1.75 -1.30 -12.66
N ILE A 33 -1.64 -0.07 -13.13
CA ILE A 33 -2.77 0.77 -13.54
C ILE A 33 -3.57 0.14 -14.69
N LYS A 34 -2.89 -0.40 -15.69
CA LYS A 34 -3.54 -1.07 -16.84
C LYS A 34 -4.37 -2.28 -16.41
N SER A 35 -4.07 -2.86 -15.25
CA SER A 35 -4.79 -4.01 -14.70
C SER A 35 -5.94 -3.63 -13.75
N LEU A 36 -6.03 -2.37 -13.31
CA LEU A 36 -7.05 -1.91 -12.36
C LEU A 36 -8.32 -1.53 -13.11
N ALA A 37 -9.37 -2.30 -12.90
CA ALA A 37 -10.71 -1.99 -13.41
C ALA A 37 -11.55 -1.32 -12.33
N TYR A 38 -12.14 -0.17 -12.64
CA TYR A 38 -13.15 0.45 -11.79
C TYR A 38 -14.41 -0.42 -11.74
N ASN A 39 -14.88 -0.71 -10.54
CA ASN A 39 -16.06 -1.53 -10.34
C ASN A 39 -17.31 -0.67 -10.09
N GLU A 40 -18.03 -0.34 -11.16
CA GLU A 40 -19.26 0.44 -11.09
C GLU A 40 -20.39 -0.25 -10.33
N GLN A 41 -20.30 -1.56 -10.11
CA GLN A 41 -21.32 -2.33 -9.41
C GLN A 41 -21.04 -2.54 -7.92
N ALA A 42 -19.90 -2.03 -7.43
CA ALA A 42 -19.56 -2.15 -6.01
C ALA A 42 -20.61 -1.45 -5.13
N LYS A 43 -21.06 -2.12 -4.08
CA LYS A 43 -22.00 -1.59 -3.07
C LYS A 43 -21.62 -2.06 -1.68
N ILE A 44 -21.88 -1.23 -0.69
CA ILE A 44 -21.77 -1.63 0.72
C ILE A 44 -23.07 -2.35 1.10
N VAL A 45 -22.96 -3.66 1.33
CA VAL A 45 -24.12 -4.52 1.62
C VAL A 45 -24.30 -4.88 3.08
N THR A 46 -23.31 -4.53 3.93
CA THR A 46 -23.32 -4.78 5.38
C THR A 46 -22.93 -3.51 6.12
N ASP A 47 -23.47 -3.31 7.31
CA ASP A 47 -23.15 -2.14 8.13
C ASP A 47 -21.75 -2.25 8.75
N HIS A 48 -21.27 -3.48 8.96
CA HIS A 48 -19.97 -3.77 9.57
C HIS A 48 -19.39 -5.06 9.00
N HIS A 49 -18.09 -5.04 8.71
CA HIS A 49 -17.36 -6.22 8.26
C HIS A 49 -15.91 -6.19 8.76
N THR A 50 -15.48 -7.28 9.41
CA THR A 50 -14.10 -7.40 9.92
C THR A 50 -13.39 -8.57 9.26
N VAL A 51 -12.16 -8.32 8.80
CA VAL A 51 -11.25 -9.32 8.28
C VAL A 51 -10.04 -9.41 9.18
N ARG A 52 -9.65 -10.64 9.55
CA ARG A 52 -8.46 -10.93 10.35
C ARG A 52 -7.48 -11.80 9.58
N LEU A 53 -6.23 -11.38 9.52
CA LEU A 53 -5.17 -12.04 8.77
C LEU A 53 -4.02 -12.44 9.70
N PRO A 54 -3.33 -13.56 9.39
CA PRO A 54 -2.11 -13.92 10.07
C PRO A 54 -0.97 -12.95 9.76
N LEU A 55 0.03 -12.91 10.61
CA LEU A 55 1.26 -12.18 10.31
C LEU A 55 2.11 -12.98 9.32
N ARG A 56 2.64 -12.30 8.30
CA ARG A 56 3.61 -12.89 7.38
C ARG A 56 5.04 -12.65 7.89
N VAL A 57 5.77 -13.72 8.10
CA VAL A 57 7.19 -13.66 8.47
C VAL A 57 8.04 -14.20 7.31
N ASN A 58 9.03 -13.44 6.91
CA ASN A 58 10.06 -13.88 5.98
C ASN A 58 11.16 -14.60 6.77
N TRP A 59 11.36 -15.88 6.50
CA TRP A 59 12.41 -16.69 7.16
C TRP A 59 13.68 -16.75 6.34
N GLY A 60 13.63 -16.46 5.05
CA GLY A 60 14.82 -16.47 4.21
C GLY A 60 14.55 -15.99 2.80
N GLY A 61 15.59 -15.46 2.18
CA GLY A 61 15.56 -15.06 0.78
C GLY A 61 14.82 -13.77 0.46
N GLY A 62 14.38 -13.00 1.45
CA GLY A 62 13.77 -11.70 1.20
C GLY A 62 14.70 -10.81 0.39
N TRP A 63 14.13 -10.05 -0.55
CA TRP A 63 14.81 -9.25 -1.57
C TRP A 63 15.48 -10.05 -2.71
N SER A 64 15.65 -11.38 -2.59
CA SER A 64 16.16 -12.17 -3.72
C SER A 64 15.19 -12.22 -4.90
N ASP A 65 13.92 -11.98 -4.67
CA ASP A 65 12.84 -11.89 -5.65
C ASP A 65 12.70 -10.49 -6.28
N THR A 66 13.56 -9.54 -5.90
CA THR A 66 13.51 -8.16 -6.39
C THR A 66 14.49 -7.95 -7.54
N PRO A 67 14.06 -7.31 -8.66
CA PRO A 67 14.95 -6.90 -9.73
C PRO A 67 16.05 -5.92 -9.25
N PRO A 68 17.24 -5.96 -9.81
CA PRO A 68 17.68 -6.81 -10.93
C PRO A 68 18.12 -8.22 -10.53
N TYR A 69 18.31 -8.51 -9.25
CA TYR A 69 18.86 -9.79 -8.79
C TYR A 69 18.06 -11.00 -9.30
N CYS A 70 16.73 -10.99 -9.11
CA CYS A 70 15.90 -12.11 -9.53
C CYS A 70 15.89 -12.35 -11.04
N ASN A 71 16.14 -11.33 -11.85
CA ASN A 71 16.20 -11.43 -13.30
C ASN A 71 17.50 -12.08 -13.77
N GLU A 72 18.56 -12.02 -12.98
CA GLU A 72 19.90 -12.53 -13.32
C GLU A 72 20.19 -13.88 -12.66
N LYS A 73 19.76 -14.07 -11.43
CA LYS A 73 20.13 -15.21 -10.58
C LYS A 73 18.97 -16.11 -10.21
N GLY A 74 17.75 -15.66 -10.49
CA GLY A 74 16.56 -16.21 -9.88
C GLY A 74 16.42 -15.80 -8.42
N GLY A 75 15.20 -15.82 -7.88
CA GLY A 75 14.93 -15.49 -6.49
C GLY A 75 14.08 -16.57 -5.83
N THR A 76 14.38 -16.87 -4.56
CA THR A 76 13.58 -17.78 -3.76
C THR A 76 13.34 -17.18 -2.40
N VAL A 77 12.08 -17.09 -2.01
CA VAL A 77 11.65 -16.52 -0.73
C VAL A 77 10.89 -17.57 0.06
N LEU A 78 11.26 -17.76 1.33
CA LEU A 78 10.54 -18.61 2.26
C LEU A 78 9.76 -17.72 3.24
N ASN A 79 8.44 -17.70 3.08
CA ASN A 79 7.53 -16.98 3.97
C ASN A 79 6.66 -17.95 4.74
N ALA A 80 6.31 -17.59 5.97
CA ALA A 80 5.33 -18.29 6.78
C ALA A 80 4.22 -17.35 7.22
N ALA A 81 2.98 -17.84 7.21
CA ALA A 81 1.86 -17.21 7.87
C ALA A 81 1.80 -17.74 9.30
N ILE A 82 1.91 -16.85 10.28
CA ILE A 82 1.94 -17.22 11.70
C ILE A 82 0.80 -16.56 12.48
N LEU A 83 0.37 -17.25 13.52
CA LEU A 83 -0.51 -16.71 14.54
C LEU A 83 0.34 -16.19 15.71
N LEU A 84 -0.09 -15.12 16.34
CA LEU A 84 0.49 -14.64 17.60
C LEU A 84 -0.40 -15.05 18.75
N ASN A 85 0.12 -15.83 19.67
CA ASN A 85 -0.64 -16.40 20.78
C ASN A 85 -1.92 -17.16 20.35
N GLY A 86 -1.88 -17.77 19.16
CA GLY A 86 -3.03 -18.48 18.58
C GLY A 86 -4.03 -17.60 17.83
N GLU A 87 -3.79 -16.29 17.72
CA GLU A 87 -4.68 -15.34 17.08
C GLU A 87 -4.07 -14.72 15.82
N LYS A 88 -4.93 -14.22 14.92
CA LYS A 88 -4.56 -13.46 13.73
C LYS A 88 -4.42 -11.99 14.11
N PRO A 89 -3.21 -11.42 14.11
CA PRO A 89 -2.98 -10.11 14.69
C PRO A 89 -3.33 -8.93 13.79
N VAL A 90 -3.45 -9.15 12.48
CA VAL A 90 -3.80 -8.07 11.54
C VAL A 90 -5.31 -8.03 11.40
N GLU A 91 -5.91 -6.92 11.79
CA GLU A 91 -7.35 -6.69 11.70
C GLU A 91 -7.65 -5.46 10.85
N VAL A 92 -8.60 -5.61 9.93
CA VAL A 92 -9.19 -4.50 9.18
C VAL A 92 -10.70 -4.59 9.30
N THR A 93 -11.32 -3.51 9.77
CA THR A 93 -12.76 -3.39 9.90
C THR A 93 -13.26 -2.27 9.00
N LEU A 94 -14.28 -2.57 8.21
CA LEU A 94 -15.07 -1.58 7.48
C LEU A 94 -16.39 -1.38 8.21
N GLU A 95 -16.72 -0.12 8.47
CA GLU A 95 -17.95 0.31 9.11
C GLU A 95 -18.65 1.36 8.25
N ARG A 96 -19.93 1.16 8.03
CA ARG A 96 -20.80 2.08 7.29
C ARG A 96 -21.12 3.30 8.15
N ILE A 97 -21.06 4.49 7.55
CA ILE A 97 -21.47 5.73 8.19
C ILE A 97 -22.46 6.51 7.32
N PRO A 98 -23.38 7.26 7.91
CA PRO A 98 -24.36 8.05 7.16
C PRO A 98 -23.75 9.26 6.44
N GLU A 99 -22.60 9.76 6.91
CA GLU A 99 -21.90 10.90 6.35
C GLU A 99 -21.29 10.54 4.98
N GLN A 100 -21.33 11.50 4.06
CA GLN A 100 -20.76 11.34 2.71
C GLN A 100 -19.27 11.61 2.71
N LYS A 101 -18.50 10.77 3.43
CA LYS A 101 -17.04 10.84 3.53
C LYS A 101 -16.41 9.46 3.67
N VAL A 102 -15.11 9.38 3.45
CA VAL A 102 -14.26 8.23 3.77
C VAL A 102 -13.39 8.58 4.96
N VAL A 103 -13.31 7.69 5.92
CA VAL A 103 -12.46 7.86 7.11
C VAL A 103 -11.49 6.70 7.21
N PHE A 104 -10.21 7.00 7.43
CA PHE A 104 -9.19 6.03 7.78
C PHE A 104 -8.75 6.23 9.23
N ASP A 105 -8.73 5.13 9.98
CA ASP A 105 -8.36 5.10 11.38
C ASP A 105 -7.36 3.95 11.62
N SER A 106 -6.07 4.30 11.66
CA SER A 106 -4.97 3.36 11.91
C SER A 106 -4.64 3.37 13.40
N ARG A 107 -5.29 2.48 14.15
CA ARG A 107 -5.28 2.49 15.62
C ARG A 107 -3.91 2.16 16.22
N ASP A 108 -3.16 1.29 15.58
CA ASP A 108 -1.81 0.93 16.00
C ASP A 108 -0.79 2.04 15.76
N MET A 109 -1.02 2.90 14.77
CA MET A 109 -0.18 4.05 14.44
C MET A 109 -0.66 5.36 15.07
N ASP A 110 -1.86 5.36 15.67
CA ASP A 110 -2.54 6.56 16.22
C ASP A 110 -2.70 7.67 15.17
N VAL A 111 -3.11 7.26 13.96
CA VAL A 111 -3.32 8.16 12.83
C VAL A 111 -4.76 8.10 12.35
N HIS A 112 -5.38 9.27 12.22
CA HIS A 112 -6.75 9.44 11.78
C HIS A 112 -6.82 10.42 10.61
N GLY A 113 -7.61 10.10 9.58
CA GLY A 113 -7.82 10.96 8.42
C GLY A 113 -9.23 10.89 7.88
N GLU A 114 -9.79 12.04 7.54
CA GLU A 114 -11.09 12.19 6.92
C GLU A 114 -10.97 12.78 5.53
N PHE A 115 -11.73 12.25 4.59
CA PHE A 115 -11.69 12.61 3.18
C PHE A 115 -13.10 12.87 2.68
N ASP A 116 -13.36 14.08 2.26
CA ASP A 116 -14.62 14.58 1.68
C ASP A 116 -14.50 14.85 0.18
N THR A 117 -13.28 14.77 -0.38
CA THR A 117 -12.99 14.88 -1.79
C THR A 117 -12.19 13.68 -2.29
N ILE A 118 -12.15 13.46 -3.61
CA ILE A 118 -11.54 12.26 -4.20
C ILE A 118 -10.04 12.39 -4.40
N GLU A 119 -9.53 13.59 -4.63
CA GLU A 119 -8.15 13.85 -5.04
C GLU A 119 -7.13 13.32 -4.01
N PRO A 120 -7.31 13.53 -2.69
CA PRO A 120 -6.39 12.97 -1.71
C PRO A 120 -6.40 11.44 -1.68
N LEU A 121 -7.54 10.80 -2.00
CA LEU A 121 -7.67 9.34 -2.05
C LEU A 121 -7.00 8.73 -3.28
N GLN A 122 -6.93 9.48 -4.37
CA GLN A 122 -6.24 9.08 -5.62
C GLN A 122 -4.72 9.28 -5.53
N ALA A 123 -4.24 10.09 -4.60
CA ALA A 123 -2.83 10.38 -4.40
C ALA A 123 -2.13 9.20 -3.68
N THR A 124 -1.62 8.24 -4.45
CA THR A 124 -0.96 7.03 -3.92
C THR A 124 0.55 6.97 -4.18
N GLY A 125 1.13 8.04 -4.72
CA GLY A 125 2.55 8.09 -5.12
C GLY A 125 3.52 8.40 -3.98
N ASP A 126 3.04 8.84 -2.82
CA ASP A 126 3.89 9.18 -1.68
C ASP A 126 4.01 7.97 -0.73
N PRO A 127 5.19 7.35 -0.63
CA PRO A 127 5.42 6.23 0.28
C PRO A 127 5.44 6.63 1.76
N TYR A 128 5.49 7.92 2.06
CA TYR A 128 5.45 8.45 3.43
C TYR A 128 4.04 8.86 3.88
N ASP A 129 3.06 8.79 2.99
CA ASP A 129 1.66 8.99 3.35
C ASP A 129 1.22 7.89 4.32
N PRO A 130 0.78 8.22 5.55
CA PRO A 130 0.36 7.22 6.54
C PRO A 130 -0.83 6.37 6.06
N PHE A 131 -1.56 6.82 5.05
CA PHE A 131 -2.70 6.12 4.45
C PHE A 131 -2.43 5.57 3.05
N ALA A 132 -1.17 5.52 2.61
CA ALA A 132 -0.80 5.02 1.28
C ALA A 132 -1.38 3.63 0.99
N LEU A 133 -1.35 2.72 1.98
CA LEU A 133 -1.84 1.35 1.84
C LEU A 133 -3.37 1.31 1.67
N GLN A 134 -4.11 2.05 2.49
CA GLN A 134 -5.57 2.13 2.44
C GLN A 134 -6.04 2.73 1.10
N LYS A 135 -5.41 3.81 0.67
CA LYS A 135 -5.68 4.45 -0.63
C LYS A 135 -5.39 3.50 -1.80
N ALA A 136 -4.23 2.86 -1.80
CA ALA A 136 -3.86 1.88 -2.81
C ALA A 136 -4.83 0.69 -2.85
N CYS A 137 -5.32 0.24 -1.69
CA CYS A 137 -6.32 -0.82 -1.59
C CYS A 137 -7.64 -0.42 -2.25
N LEU A 138 -8.14 0.79 -2.02
CA LEU A 138 -9.39 1.27 -2.64
C LEU A 138 -9.27 1.34 -4.17
N LEU A 139 -8.12 1.78 -4.68
CA LEU A 139 -7.84 1.77 -6.12
C LEU A 139 -7.73 0.34 -6.67
N ALA A 140 -6.98 -0.53 -5.99
CA ALA A 140 -6.75 -1.90 -6.42
C ALA A 140 -8.05 -2.74 -6.45
N CYS A 141 -8.96 -2.47 -5.51
CA CYS A 141 -10.28 -3.10 -5.47
C CYS A 141 -11.29 -2.46 -6.44
N GLY A 142 -10.92 -1.42 -7.17
CA GLY A 142 -11.80 -0.70 -8.09
C GLY A 142 -12.94 0.06 -7.40
N ILE A 143 -12.79 0.38 -6.11
CA ILE A 143 -13.78 1.15 -5.35
C ILE A 143 -13.70 2.62 -5.74
N ILE A 144 -12.50 3.13 -5.89
CA ILE A 144 -12.20 4.49 -6.34
C ILE A 144 -11.52 4.41 -7.71
N PRO A 145 -11.99 5.14 -8.72
CA PRO A 145 -11.32 5.27 -10.00
C PRO A 145 -10.12 6.20 -9.89
N ARG A 146 -9.22 6.14 -10.84
CA ARG A 146 -8.07 7.07 -10.89
C ARG A 146 -8.45 8.48 -11.33
N GLU A 147 -9.48 8.60 -12.15
CA GLU A 147 -9.91 9.86 -12.77
C GLU A 147 -11.42 9.84 -13.00
N GLY A 148 -12.01 11.01 -13.14
CA GLY A 148 -13.31 11.19 -13.80
C GLY A 148 -14.55 11.11 -12.93
N HIS A 149 -14.43 10.94 -11.61
CA HIS A 149 -15.59 10.92 -10.69
C HIS A 149 -15.34 11.80 -9.47
N THR A 150 -16.42 12.26 -8.88
CA THR A 150 -16.39 12.91 -7.55
C THR A 150 -16.57 11.87 -6.44
N LEU A 151 -16.08 12.16 -5.24
CA LEU A 151 -16.28 11.29 -4.10
C LEU A 151 -17.78 11.10 -3.79
N GLY A 152 -18.58 12.17 -3.93
CA GLY A 152 -20.03 12.12 -3.73
C GLY A 152 -20.72 11.10 -4.63
N GLU A 153 -20.41 11.09 -5.94
CA GLU A 153 -20.96 10.11 -6.90
C GLU A 153 -20.58 8.67 -6.51
N ILE A 154 -19.36 8.46 -6.05
CA ILE A 154 -18.89 7.13 -5.62
C ILE A 154 -19.64 6.68 -4.37
N LEU A 155 -19.75 7.54 -3.36
CA LEU A 155 -20.43 7.20 -2.10
C LEU A 155 -21.94 7.03 -2.28
N GLU A 156 -22.57 7.80 -3.17
CA GLU A 156 -23.97 7.61 -3.55
C GLU A 156 -24.16 6.22 -4.19
N ARG A 157 -23.28 5.83 -5.10
CA ARG A 157 -23.29 4.49 -5.72
C ARG A 157 -23.04 3.38 -4.70
N LEU A 158 -22.09 3.56 -3.77
CA LEU A 158 -21.81 2.63 -2.68
C LEU A 158 -22.97 2.53 -1.68
N GLY A 159 -23.80 3.58 -1.61
CA GLY A 159 -24.97 3.68 -0.74
C GLY A 159 -24.69 4.34 0.61
N SER A 160 -23.45 4.71 0.92
CA SER A 160 -23.05 5.43 2.14
C SER A 160 -21.58 5.80 2.13
N GLY A 161 -21.14 6.63 3.09
CA GLY A 161 -19.75 6.72 3.48
C GLY A 161 -19.31 5.50 4.31
N PHE A 162 -18.02 5.44 4.61
CA PHE A 162 -17.47 4.36 5.44
C PHE A 162 -16.23 4.79 6.21
N VAL A 163 -16.00 4.06 7.30
CA VAL A 163 -14.74 4.10 8.07
C VAL A 163 -13.99 2.80 7.83
N MET A 164 -12.69 2.91 7.58
CA MET A 164 -11.77 1.78 7.54
C MET A 164 -10.86 1.86 8.75
N HIS A 165 -11.07 0.98 9.72
CA HIS A 165 -10.16 0.79 10.84
C HIS A 165 -9.12 -0.25 10.47
N SER A 166 -7.85 0.02 10.76
CA SER A 166 -6.76 -0.94 10.64
C SER A 166 -5.97 -1.02 11.94
N GLU A 167 -5.58 -2.23 12.31
CA GLU A 167 -4.84 -2.47 13.54
C GLU A 167 -3.97 -3.72 13.41
N VAL A 168 -2.78 -3.68 14.01
CA VAL A 168 -1.95 -4.86 14.25
C VAL A 168 -1.83 -5.07 15.74
N THR A 169 -2.51 -6.09 16.25
CA THR A 169 -2.56 -6.42 17.69
C THR A 169 -1.43 -7.36 18.10
N ASN A 170 -1.08 -7.34 19.39
CA ASN A 170 -0.10 -8.26 19.99
C ASN A 170 1.33 -8.18 19.41
N VAL A 171 1.63 -7.19 18.57
CA VAL A 171 2.99 -6.90 18.13
C VAL A 171 3.54 -5.77 19.00
N PRO A 172 4.74 -5.92 19.60
CA PRO A 172 5.35 -4.82 20.30
C PRO A 172 5.46 -3.61 19.38
N LYS A 173 4.99 -2.45 19.82
CA LYS A 173 5.19 -1.19 19.11
C LYS A 173 6.69 -0.87 19.15
N VAL A 174 7.44 -1.47 18.24
CA VAL A 174 8.83 -1.07 18.01
C VAL A 174 8.73 0.19 17.17
N PRO A 175 9.43 1.28 17.54
CA PRO A 175 9.54 2.44 16.64
C PRO A 175 10.04 1.90 15.30
N VAL A 176 9.23 2.02 14.26
CA VAL A 176 9.66 1.69 12.91
C VAL A 176 10.81 2.63 12.64
N LEU A 177 12.02 2.10 12.72
CA LEU A 177 13.20 2.83 12.24
C LEU A 177 12.87 3.19 10.80
N ALA A 178 12.80 4.50 10.58
CA ALA A 178 12.38 5.05 9.30
C ALA A 178 13.10 4.34 8.14
N PRO A 179 12.43 4.08 7.02
CA PRO A 179 12.94 3.27 5.90
C PRO A 179 14.33 3.67 5.39
N HIS A 180 14.79 4.88 5.69
CA HIS A 180 16.09 5.40 5.28
C HIS A 180 17.30 4.67 5.88
N LEU A 181 17.13 3.84 6.91
CA LEU A 181 18.25 3.06 7.47
C LEU A 181 18.52 1.76 6.73
N PHE A 182 17.62 1.31 5.87
CA PHE A 182 17.84 0.11 5.05
C PHE A 182 18.65 0.36 3.78
N PHE A 183 18.87 1.62 3.39
CA PHE A 183 19.63 1.99 2.19
C PHE A 183 21.06 2.49 2.45
N ARG A 184 21.49 2.56 3.70
CA ARG A 184 22.90 2.77 4.02
C ARG A 184 23.57 1.44 4.37
N GLN A 185 23.92 0.65 3.37
CA GLN A 185 25.05 -0.25 3.51
C GLN A 185 26.31 0.54 3.14
N PRO A 186 27.31 0.59 4.02
CA PRO A 186 28.60 1.12 3.62
C PRO A 186 29.22 0.17 2.58
N VAL A 187 29.79 0.77 1.54
CA VAL A 187 30.66 0.12 0.58
C VAL A 187 31.88 -0.41 1.29
#